data_d59aa6dd1f5a9c7da6fd259c8a994d9e
#
_entry.id   d59aa6dd1f5a9c7da6fd259c8a994d9e
#
_cell.length_a   1.000
_cell.length_b   1.000
_cell.length_c   1.000
_cell.angle_alpha   90.00
_cell.angle_beta   90.00
_cell.angle_gamma   90.00
#
_symmetry.space_group_name_H-M   'P 1'
#
loop_
_entity.id
_entity.type
_entity.pdbx_description
1 polymer ?
#
loop_
_entity_poly.entity_id
_entity_poly.type
_entity_poly.pdbx_seq_one_letter_code
_entity_poly.pdbx_strand_id
1 'polypeptide(L)'
;ALLMRKRSQMALFVDAMQSVGLEVEVVGLGGLLELPEVVDLISALRVIHYPEAGSQLIRLLTGPRWRIGAKDIERLHRYASRLAKPVEEDLRLRQQEGLAKEDAVSLVDALDLLLDERNPEKIGFSDQGLPRLKDAAQTLRNFRRRTGMPLVEFVRVVEQELWLDIEVAANPRRKNPMAHLNAFAAVVSGYASNNNRPHLGAFLEWLEFADERERFEMPSTNPEKGVVQVLTIHAAKGLEWDNVCVANLVEGDFPGDGKGGTGWLGTGRLPYPLRGDRASLPEWQYRGVDSQPAAKQSQEEFKRAAKAHQLLEEFRLIYVAVTRPKAELLLSGSYWKPGNKKPREASRFLLTALELEVLKDVALPELAQDRNPLEAALKFESWPLDPLGERHRSVVEAARDRTLSAIEDMAEL
;
A
#
# COMPACT_ATOMS: atom_id res chain seq x y z
N ALA A 1 -7.87 18.12 10.11
CA ALA A 1 -7.22 16.83 9.89
C ALA A 1 -8.23 15.71 9.65
N LEU A 2 -7.83 14.67 8.94
CA LEU A 2 -8.58 13.43 8.80
C LEU A 2 -7.84 12.31 9.53
N LEU A 3 -8.46 11.76 10.56
CA LEU A 3 -7.91 10.68 11.36
C LEU A 3 -8.53 9.34 10.98
N MET A 4 -7.68 8.33 10.80
CA MET A 4 -8.09 7.00 10.39
C MET A 4 -7.48 5.90 11.26
N ARG A 5 -8.22 4.80 11.46
CA ARG A 5 -7.72 3.64 12.21
C ARG A 5 -6.76 2.78 11.38
N LYS A 6 -7.02 2.62 10.09
CA LYS A 6 -6.26 1.75 9.16
C LYS A 6 -5.69 2.57 8.01
N ARG A 7 -4.41 2.36 7.71
CA ARG A 7 -3.69 3.03 6.61
C ARG A 7 -4.16 2.61 5.23
N SER A 8 -4.50 1.33 5.07
CA SER A 8 -4.89 0.75 3.77
C SER A 8 -6.08 1.42 3.08
N GLN A 9 -6.76 2.34 3.77
CA GLN A 9 -7.89 3.09 3.23
C GLN A 9 -7.54 4.56 2.96
N MET A 10 -6.35 5.03 3.34
CA MET A 10 -5.96 6.45 3.20
C MET A 10 -5.95 6.89 1.74
N ALA A 11 -5.41 6.08 0.83
CA ALA A 11 -5.35 6.41 -0.59
C ALA A 11 -6.73 6.75 -1.16
N LEU A 12 -7.77 5.96 -0.82
CA LEU A 12 -9.14 6.21 -1.26
C LEU A 12 -9.67 7.59 -0.82
N PHE A 13 -9.39 7.98 0.43
CA PHE A 13 -9.81 9.28 0.95
C PHE A 13 -9.00 10.43 0.37
N VAL A 14 -7.69 10.23 0.17
CA VAL A 14 -6.81 11.21 -0.49
C VAL A 14 -7.30 11.49 -1.90
N ASP A 15 -7.56 10.45 -2.69
CA ASP A 15 -8.06 10.58 -4.06
C ASP A 15 -9.42 11.30 -4.10
N ALA A 16 -10.34 10.94 -3.19
CA ALA A 16 -11.64 11.57 -3.08
C ALA A 16 -11.54 13.07 -2.75
N MET A 17 -10.72 13.44 -1.77
CA MET A 17 -10.51 14.84 -1.39
C MET A 17 -9.83 15.66 -2.50
N GLN A 18 -8.82 15.08 -3.15
CA GLN A 18 -8.15 15.72 -4.28
C GLN A 18 -9.09 15.89 -5.48
N SER A 19 -10.03 14.96 -5.68
CA SER A 19 -11.02 15.06 -6.78
C SER A 19 -11.96 16.25 -6.66
N VAL A 20 -12.18 16.72 -5.42
CA VAL A 20 -12.99 17.93 -5.15
C VAL A 20 -12.13 19.18 -4.93
N GLY A 21 -10.82 19.11 -5.20
CA GLY A 21 -9.90 20.24 -5.17
C GLY A 21 -9.32 20.58 -3.78
N LEU A 22 -9.45 19.68 -2.80
CA LEU A 22 -8.80 19.86 -1.50
C LEU A 22 -7.32 19.49 -1.62
N GLU A 23 -6.48 20.27 -0.98
CA GLU A 23 -5.07 19.93 -0.81
C GLU A 23 -4.91 18.98 0.37
N VAL A 24 -4.15 17.93 0.16
CA VAL A 24 -4.00 16.83 1.11
C VAL A 24 -2.53 16.52 1.34
N GLU A 25 -2.14 16.47 2.61
CA GLU A 25 -0.85 16.00 3.07
C GLU A 25 -1.03 14.69 3.86
N VAL A 26 -0.38 13.62 3.45
CA VAL A 26 -0.38 12.37 4.21
C VAL A 26 0.77 12.38 5.21
N VAL A 27 0.44 12.32 6.50
CA VAL A 27 1.41 12.38 7.57
C VAL A 27 1.75 10.99 8.09
N GLY A 28 3.04 10.70 8.21
CA GLY A 28 3.57 9.45 8.72
C GLY A 28 4.02 8.47 7.63
N LEU A 29 5.04 7.66 7.94
CA LEU A 29 5.66 6.73 7.00
C LEU A 29 4.65 5.74 6.41
N GLY A 30 3.81 5.13 7.24
CA GLY A 30 2.85 4.14 6.78
C GLY A 30 1.82 4.66 5.80
N GLY A 31 1.39 5.92 5.93
CA GLY A 31 0.53 6.56 4.93
C GLY A 31 1.28 6.86 3.63
N LEU A 32 2.54 7.25 3.75
CA LEU A 32 3.41 7.52 2.61
C LEU A 32 3.65 6.27 1.75
N LEU A 33 3.83 5.10 2.39
CA LEU A 33 4.09 3.83 1.70
C LEU A 33 2.88 3.27 0.94
N GLU A 34 1.68 3.79 1.19
CA GLU A 34 0.43 3.39 0.49
C GLU A 34 0.13 4.30 -0.73
N LEU A 35 0.89 5.37 -0.93
CA LEU A 35 0.65 6.29 -2.03
C LEU A 35 1.13 5.70 -3.36
N PRO A 36 0.34 5.78 -4.45
CA PRO A 36 0.60 5.06 -5.69
C PRO A 36 2.01 5.25 -6.25
N GLU A 37 2.49 6.49 -6.31
CA GLU A 37 3.83 6.83 -6.82
C GLU A 37 4.97 6.28 -5.94
N VAL A 38 4.75 6.20 -4.63
CA VAL A 38 5.72 5.63 -3.68
C VAL A 38 5.68 4.10 -3.76
N VAL A 39 4.48 3.51 -3.87
CA VAL A 39 4.32 2.07 -4.09
C VAL A 39 5.00 1.64 -5.40
N ASP A 40 4.91 2.42 -6.47
CA ASP A 40 5.57 2.11 -7.75
C ASP A 40 7.09 2.17 -7.61
N LEU A 41 7.62 3.19 -6.94
CA LEU A 41 9.06 3.31 -6.67
C LEU A 41 9.57 2.14 -5.81
N ILE A 42 8.88 1.79 -4.72
CA ILE A 42 9.23 0.65 -3.86
C ILE A 42 9.11 -0.67 -4.64
N SER A 43 8.10 -0.82 -5.49
CA SER A 43 7.94 -2.00 -6.35
C SER A 43 9.14 -2.17 -7.27
N ALA A 44 9.63 -1.09 -7.87
CA ALA A 44 10.84 -1.12 -8.68
C ALA A 44 12.07 -1.54 -7.86
N LEU A 45 12.28 -0.93 -6.69
CA LEU A 45 13.39 -1.28 -5.81
C LEU A 45 13.36 -2.76 -5.40
N ARG A 46 12.17 -3.31 -5.12
CA ARG A 46 11.98 -4.73 -4.80
C ARG A 46 12.27 -5.63 -6.00
N VAL A 47 11.79 -5.31 -7.20
CA VAL A 47 12.07 -6.07 -8.44
C VAL A 47 13.55 -6.06 -8.81
N ILE A 48 14.25 -4.97 -8.51
CA ILE A 48 15.70 -4.88 -8.74
C ILE A 48 16.45 -5.83 -7.82
N HIS A 49 16.00 -5.98 -6.56
CA HIS A 49 16.72 -6.73 -5.52
C HIS A 49 16.24 -8.17 -5.38
N TYR A 50 14.93 -8.43 -5.44
CA TYR A 50 14.33 -9.74 -5.19
C TYR A 50 13.84 -10.40 -6.48
N PRO A 51 14.41 -11.55 -6.87
CA PRO A 51 13.92 -12.32 -8.03
C PRO A 51 12.46 -12.77 -7.88
N GLU A 52 12.00 -13.02 -6.66
CA GLU A 52 10.63 -13.44 -6.34
C GLU A 52 9.57 -12.32 -6.38
N ALA A 53 9.97 -11.08 -6.64
CA ALA A 53 9.07 -9.92 -6.66
C ALA A 53 8.16 -9.86 -7.90
N GLY A 54 7.54 -10.99 -8.27
CA GLY A 54 6.69 -11.11 -9.47
C GLY A 54 5.43 -10.23 -9.42
N SER A 55 4.81 -10.08 -8.26
CA SER A 55 3.63 -9.21 -8.11
C SER A 55 3.97 -7.74 -8.32
N GLN A 56 5.11 -7.30 -7.80
CA GLN A 56 5.63 -5.94 -7.99
C GLN A 56 6.01 -5.71 -9.46
N LEU A 57 6.60 -6.72 -10.12
CA LEU A 57 6.89 -6.64 -11.54
C LEU A 57 5.62 -6.48 -12.38
N ILE A 58 4.56 -7.25 -12.11
CA ILE A 58 3.28 -7.11 -12.81
C ILE A 58 2.73 -5.70 -12.65
N ARG A 59 2.77 -5.15 -11.44
CA ARG A 59 2.34 -3.77 -11.18
C ARG A 59 3.07 -2.77 -12.08
N LEU A 60 4.40 -2.85 -12.15
CA LEU A 60 5.22 -1.96 -12.98
C LEU A 60 4.94 -2.14 -14.47
N LEU A 61 4.90 -3.39 -14.95
CA LEU A 61 4.66 -3.68 -16.37
C LEU A 61 3.29 -3.20 -16.85
N THR A 62 2.26 -3.30 -16.00
CA THR A 62 0.91 -2.88 -16.33
C THR A 62 0.66 -1.40 -16.07
N GLY A 63 1.57 -0.75 -15.36
CA GLY A 63 1.53 0.68 -15.04
C GLY A 63 1.77 1.60 -16.25
N PRO A 64 1.74 2.93 -16.02
CA PRO A 64 1.76 3.94 -17.08
C PRO A 64 3.01 3.88 -17.95
N ARG A 65 4.15 3.50 -17.40
CA ARG A 65 5.44 3.49 -18.09
C ARG A 65 5.49 2.50 -19.25
N TRP A 66 5.03 1.25 -19.05
CA TRP A 66 5.14 0.18 -20.06
C TRP A 66 3.79 -0.26 -20.62
N ARG A 67 2.70 -0.18 -19.84
CA ARG A 67 1.34 -0.46 -20.30
C ARG A 67 1.20 -1.81 -20.98
N ILE A 68 1.75 -2.86 -20.37
CA ILE A 68 1.67 -4.24 -20.88
C ILE A 68 0.28 -4.81 -20.60
N GLY A 69 -0.35 -5.35 -21.64
CA GLY A 69 -1.67 -5.97 -21.55
C GLY A 69 -1.63 -7.34 -20.85
N ALA A 70 -2.79 -7.74 -20.30
CA ALA A 70 -2.93 -9.01 -19.56
C ALA A 70 -2.52 -10.24 -20.39
N LYS A 71 -2.77 -10.23 -21.70
CA LYS A 71 -2.37 -11.31 -22.62
C LYS A 71 -0.86 -11.47 -22.73
N ASP A 72 -0.10 -10.38 -22.71
CA ASP A 72 1.36 -10.43 -22.75
C ASP A 72 1.95 -10.81 -21.39
N ILE A 73 1.32 -10.42 -20.28
CA ILE A 73 1.66 -10.91 -18.94
C ILE A 73 1.46 -12.44 -18.87
N GLU A 74 0.34 -12.97 -19.37
CA GLU A 74 0.09 -14.41 -19.42
C GLU A 74 1.17 -15.13 -20.25
N ARG A 75 1.60 -14.54 -21.36
CA ARG A 75 2.65 -15.13 -22.21
C ARG A 75 4.01 -15.09 -21.54
N LEU A 76 4.31 -14.01 -20.82
CA LEU A 76 5.53 -13.95 -20.00
C LEU A 76 5.52 -15.03 -18.91
N HIS A 77 4.38 -15.26 -18.26
CA HIS A 77 4.24 -16.36 -17.29
C HIS A 77 4.42 -17.76 -17.94
N ARG A 78 3.82 -17.97 -19.11
CA ARG A 78 4.03 -19.22 -19.87
C ARG A 78 5.49 -19.41 -20.30
N TYR A 79 6.17 -18.30 -20.64
CA TYR A 79 7.58 -18.32 -20.97
C TYR A 79 8.43 -18.72 -19.75
N ALA A 80 8.20 -18.09 -18.58
CA ALA A 80 8.83 -18.47 -17.32
C ALA A 80 8.61 -19.98 -17.01
N SER A 81 7.37 -20.46 -17.15
CA SER A 81 7.03 -21.89 -16.93
C SER A 81 7.73 -22.84 -17.91
N ARG A 82 8.04 -22.41 -19.14
CA ARG A 82 8.82 -23.20 -20.09
C ARG A 82 10.30 -23.25 -19.74
N LEU A 83 10.86 -22.14 -19.30
CA LEU A 83 12.25 -22.07 -18.85
C LEU A 83 12.49 -22.92 -17.59
N ALA A 84 11.48 -23.02 -16.74
CA ALA A 84 11.53 -23.84 -15.50
C ALA A 84 11.38 -25.35 -15.74
N LYS A 85 11.06 -25.81 -16.95
CA LYS A 85 10.97 -27.26 -17.24
C LYS A 85 12.37 -27.84 -17.29
N PRO A 86 12.76 -28.71 -16.34
CA PRO A 86 14.04 -29.39 -16.41
C PRO A 86 14.07 -30.32 -17.62
N VAL A 87 15.24 -30.46 -18.23
CA VAL A 87 15.48 -31.49 -19.23
C VAL A 87 15.18 -32.82 -18.56
N GLU A 88 14.59 -33.81 -19.29
CA GLU A 88 14.15 -35.09 -18.73
C GLU A 88 15.24 -35.84 -17.94
N GLU A 89 16.49 -35.58 -18.26
CA GLU A 89 17.67 -36.18 -17.60
C GLU A 89 17.89 -35.62 -16.17
N ASP A 90 17.61 -34.31 -15.96
CA ASP A 90 17.69 -33.67 -14.65
C ASP A 90 16.55 -34.10 -13.70
N LEU A 91 15.37 -34.45 -14.24
CA LEU A 91 14.26 -34.95 -13.43
C LEU A 91 14.59 -36.30 -12.76
N ARG A 92 15.32 -37.15 -13.44
CA ARG A 92 15.72 -38.45 -12.88
C ARG A 92 16.78 -38.35 -11.78
N LEU A 93 17.74 -37.43 -11.94
CA LEU A 93 18.75 -37.13 -10.93
C LEU A 93 18.15 -36.50 -9.67
N ARG A 94 17.25 -35.52 -9.83
CA ARG A 94 16.57 -34.81 -8.71
C ARG A 94 15.60 -35.70 -7.93
N GLN A 95 14.93 -36.66 -8.60
CA GLN A 95 14.09 -37.66 -7.92
C GLN A 95 14.92 -38.63 -7.08
N GLN A 96 16.17 -38.96 -7.50
CA GLN A 96 17.08 -39.79 -6.73
C GLN A 96 17.68 -39.07 -5.51
N GLU A 97 17.83 -37.76 -5.57
CA GLU A 97 18.44 -36.96 -4.50
C GLU A 97 17.42 -36.35 -3.51
N GLY A 98 16.11 -36.58 -3.70
CA GLY A 98 15.07 -36.09 -2.80
C GLY A 98 14.94 -34.56 -2.76
N LEU A 99 15.47 -33.86 -3.78
CA LEU A 99 15.43 -32.39 -3.87
C LEU A 99 14.04 -31.91 -4.28
N ALA A 100 13.53 -30.95 -3.53
CA ALA A 100 12.20 -30.36 -3.73
C ALA A 100 12.11 -29.54 -5.04
N LYS A 101 10.89 -29.36 -5.54
CA LYS A 101 10.50 -28.62 -6.75
C LYS A 101 10.79 -27.11 -6.75
N GLU A 102 11.92 -26.63 -6.23
CA GLU A 102 12.11 -25.21 -5.91
C GLU A 102 12.80 -24.33 -6.98
N ASP A 103 13.12 -24.85 -8.15
CA ASP A 103 13.72 -24.02 -9.21
C ASP A 103 12.70 -23.59 -10.27
N ALA A 104 11.61 -22.95 -9.86
CA ALA A 104 10.74 -22.25 -10.81
C ALA A 104 11.41 -20.94 -11.22
N VAL A 105 11.68 -20.75 -12.52
CA VAL A 105 12.16 -19.47 -13.04
C VAL A 105 11.12 -18.40 -12.72
N SER A 106 11.52 -17.36 -12.01
CA SER A 106 10.62 -16.27 -11.63
C SER A 106 10.19 -15.43 -12.85
N LEU A 107 9.11 -14.65 -12.70
CA LEU A 107 8.73 -13.69 -13.76
C LEU A 107 9.81 -12.63 -13.99
N VAL A 108 10.56 -12.29 -12.94
CA VAL A 108 11.64 -11.30 -12.99
C VAL A 108 12.80 -11.85 -13.80
N ASP A 109 13.19 -13.10 -13.56
CA ASP A 109 14.26 -13.78 -14.33
C ASP A 109 13.83 -14.01 -15.76
N ALA A 110 12.59 -14.45 -15.99
CA ALA A 110 12.05 -14.65 -17.33
C ALA A 110 12.04 -13.37 -18.17
N LEU A 111 11.71 -12.24 -17.55
CA LEU A 111 11.80 -10.95 -18.22
C LEU A 111 13.24 -10.60 -18.59
N ASP A 112 14.20 -10.84 -17.71
CA ASP A 112 15.61 -10.59 -17.98
C ASP A 112 16.16 -11.49 -19.10
N LEU A 113 15.82 -12.80 -19.06
CA LEU A 113 16.22 -13.76 -20.08
C LEU A 113 15.59 -13.51 -21.45
N LEU A 114 14.49 -12.75 -21.51
CA LEU A 114 13.86 -12.35 -22.78
C LEU A 114 14.80 -11.46 -23.65
N LEU A 115 15.77 -10.76 -23.06
CA LEU A 115 16.75 -9.97 -23.80
C LEU A 115 17.73 -10.84 -24.59
N ASP A 116 18.01 -12.04 -24.08
CA ASP A 116 18.98 -12.98 -24.66
C ASP A 116 18.28 -14.09 -25.48
N GLU A 117 16.92 -14.08 -25.56
CA GLU A 117 16.14 -15.03 -26.34
C GLU A 117 16.36 -14.83 -27.86
N ARG A 118 16.76 -15.90 -28.54
CA ARG A 118 17.08 -15.88 -29.98
C ARG A 118 15.86 -15.72 -30.88
N ASN A 119 14.71 -16.23 -30.46
CA ASN A 119 13.47 -16.24 -31.24
C ASN A 119 12.28 -15.75 -30.43
N PRO A 120 12.30 -14.48 -29.95
CA PRO A 120 11.26 -13.97 -29.08
C PRO A 120 9.86 -13.94 -29.75
N GLU A 121 9.80 -13.90 -31.10
CA GLU A 121 8.56 -13.92 -31.88
C GLU A 121 7.79 -15.24 -31.68
N LYS A 122 8.49 -16.35 -31.43
CA LYS A 122 7.89 -17.67 -31.19
C LYS A 122 7.15 -17.75 -29.84
N ILE A 123 7.41 -16.83 -28.93
CA ILE A 123 6.70 -16.74 -27.65
C ILE A 123 5.28 -16.24 -27.89
N GLY A 124 5.11 -15.42 -28.95
CA GLY A 124 3.82 -14.92 -29.44
C GLY A 124 3.31 -13.72 -28.65
N PHE A 125 4.17 -12.86 -28.14
CA PHE A 125 3.79 -11.54 -27.63
C PHE A 125 3.13 -10.69 -28.71
N SER A 126 2.35 -9.70 -28.30
CA SER A 126 1.82 -8.72 -29.24
C SER A 126 2.91 -7.84 -29.83
N ASP A 127 2.64 -7.25 -31.00
CA ASP A 127 3.58 -6.36 -31.71
C ASP A 127 4.01 -5.17 -30.84
N GLN A 128 3.11 -4.68 -30.00
CA GLN A 128 3.41 -3.61 -29.04
C GLN A 128 4.01 -4.12 -27.73
N GLY A 129 3.62 -5.32 -27.29
CA GLY A 129 4.05 -5.89 -26.01
C GLY A 129 5.52 -6.27 -26.00
N LEU A 130 6.01 -6.94 -27.06
CA LEU A 130 7.39 -7.39 -27.13
C LEU A 130 8.43 -6.24 -27.02
N PRO A 131 8.33 -5.13 -27.78
CA PRO A 131 9.25 -4.01 -27.64
C PRO A 131 9.22 -3.40 -26.23
N ARG A 132 8.04 -3.25 -25.63
CA ARG A 132 7.86 -2.70 -24.29
C ARG A 132 8.42 -3.61 -23.20
N LEU A 133 8.23 -4.93 -23.32
CA LEU A 133 8.86 -5.90 -22.42
C LEU A 133 10.38 -5.87 -22.51
N LYS A 134 10.95 -5.75 -23.72
CA LYS A 134 12.39 -5.58 -23.89
C LYS A 134 12.90 -4.27 -23.29
N ASP A 135 12.18 -3.17 -23.44
CA ASP A 135 12.54 -1.89 -22.80
C ASP A 135 12.52 -2.01 -21.27
N ALA A 136 11.47 -2.67 -20.70
CA ALA A 136 11.39 -2.92 -19.28
C ALA A 136 12.54 -3.80 -18.77
N ALA A 137 12.84 -4.88 -19.47
CA ALA A 137 13.94 -5.77 -19.14
C ALA A 137 15.30 -5.04 -19.18
N GLN A 138 15.53 -4.23 -20.20
CA GLN A 138 16.77 -3.45 -20.34
C GLN A 138 16.90 -2.40 -19.24
N THR A 139 15.82 -1.70 -18.91
CA THR A 139 15.78 -0.70 -17.84
C THR A 139 16.10 -1.34 -16.48
N LEU A 140 15.44 -2.46 -16.14
CA LEU A 140 15.70 -3.17 -14.90
C LEU A 140 17.12 -3.77 -14.84
N ARG A 141 17.64 -4.29 -15.97
CA ARG A 141 19.03 -4.77 -16.07
C ARG A 141 20.03 -3.63 -15.84
N ASN A 142 19.76 -2.45 -16.35
CA ASN A 142 20.59 -1.27 -16.12
C ASN A 142 20.57 -0.82 -14.65
N PHE A 143 19.42 -0.86 -13.98
CA PHE A 143 19.32 -0.57 -12.55
C PHE A 143 20.15 -1.56 -11.73
N ARG A 144 20.05 -2.86 -12.00
CA ARG A 144 20.85 -3.89 -11.29
C ARG A 144 22.35 -3.64 -11.38
N ARG A 145 22.84 -3.16 -12.53
CA ARG A 145 24.25 -2.80 -12.72
C ARG A 145 24.68 -1.61 -11.88
N ARG A 146 23.75 -0.77 -11.44
CA ARG A 146 24.00 0.46 -10.68
C ARG A 146 23.73 0.33 -9.18
N THR A 147 23.38 -0.83 -8.68
CA THR A 147 23.09 -1.05 -7.24
C THR A 147 24.28 -0.76 -6.31
N GLY A 148 25.49 -0.63 -6.84
CA GLY A 148 26.68 -0.18 -6.10
C GLY A 148 26.77 1.34 -5.87
N MET A 149 25.85 2.15 -6.42
CA MET A 149 25.77 3.59 -6.15
C MET A 149 25.35 3.86 -4.70
N PRO A 150 25.65 5.05 -4.14
CA PRO A 150 25.08 5.50 -2.89
C PRO A 150 23.56 5.39 -2.91
N LEU A 151 22.95 4.84 -1.85
CA LEU A 151 21.53 4.47 -1.83
C LEU A 151 20.61 5.64 -2.22
N VAL A 152 20.85 6.84 -1.68
CA VAL A 152 20.02 8.03 -1.95
C VAL A 152 20.06 8.41 -3.43
N GLU A 153 21.25 8.39 -4.03
CA GLU A 153 21.45 8.68 -5.45
C GLU A 153 20.79 7.60 -6.33
N PHE A 154 20.96 6.34 -5.94
CA PHE A 154 20.37 5.22 -6.66
C PHE A 154 18.82 5.30 -6.70
N VAL A 155 18.18 5.57 -5.58
CA VAL A 155 16.72 5.72 -5.51
C VAL A 155 16.25 6.89 -6.39
N ARG A 156 16.99 8.00 -6.41
CA ARG A 156 16.68 9.14 -7.30
C ARG A 156 16.81 8.78 -8.77
N VAL A 157 17.83 8.02 -9.15
CA VAL A 157 17.99 7.51 -10.53
C VAL A 157 16.81 6.63 -10.92
N VAL A 158 16.37 5.72 -10.06
CA VAL A 158 15.21 4.85 -10.32
C VAL A 158 13.93 5.68 -10.48
N GLU A 159 13.70 6.67 -9.62
CA GLU A 159 12.55 7.60 -9.69
C GLU A 159 12.50 8.30 -11.07
N GLN A 160 13.62 8.88 -11.50
CA GLN A 160 13.71 9.64 -12.75
C GLN A 160 13.61 8.76 -14.01
N GLU A 161 14.31 7.63 -14.07
CA GLU A 161 14.26 6.73 -15.22
C GLU A 161 12.91 6.01 -15.38
N LEU A 162 12.15 5.89 -14.30
CA LEU A 162 10.75 5.44 -14.35
C LEU A 162 9.75 6.57 -14.68
N TRP A 163 10.24 7.82 -14.78
CA TRP A 163 9.43 9.02 -15.05
C TRP A 163 8.38 9.32 -13.99
N LEU A 164 8.59 8.86 -12.76
CA LEU A 164 7.64 9.09 -11.67
C LEU A 164 7.55 10.58 -11.31
N ASP A 165 8.66 11.30 -11.36
CA ASP A 165 8.74 12.75 -11.19
C ASP A 165 7.91 13.50 -12.26
N ILE A 166 8.00 13.06 -13.52
CA ILE A 166 7.21 13.62 -14.64
C ILE A 166 5.72 13.27 -14.45
N GLU A 167 5.41 12.03 -14.09
CA GLU A 167 4.03 11.59 -13.90
C GLU A 167 3.31 12.38 -12.81
N VAL A 168 3.95 12.57 -11.65
CA VAL A 168 3.35 13.38 -10.56
C VAL A 168 3.28 14.85 -10.93
N ALA A 169 4.29 15.40 -11.62
CA ALA A 169 4.32 16.79 -12.07
C ALA A 169 3.25 17.08 -13.14
N ALA A 170 2.91 16.09 -13.95
CA ALA A 170 1.86 16.22 -14.96
C ALA A 170 0.43 16.26 -14.36
N ASN A 171 0.25 15.99 -13.07
CA ASN A 171 -1.05 16.04 -12.43
C ASN A 171 -1.44 17.49 -12.05
N PRO A 172 -2.35 18.13 -12.81
CA PRO A 172 -2.70 19.55 -12.60
C PRO A 172 -3.53 19.78 -11.33
N ARG A 173 -3.94 18.73 -10.63
CA ARG A 173 -4.72 18.82 -9.39
C ARG A 173 -3.85 18.98 -8.15
N ARG A 174 -2.53 18.75 -8.26
CA ARG A 174 -1.60 18.83 -7.14
C ARG A 174 -0.82 20.15 -7.19
N LYS A 175 -0.91 20.97 -6.17
CA LYS A 175 -0.08 22.19 -6.05
C LYS A 175 1.38 21.86 -5.77
N ASN A 176 1.62 20.82 -4.95
CA ASN A 176 2.97 20.32 -4.67
C ASN A 176 3.08 18.86 -5.13
N PRO A 177 3.24 18.62 -6.44
CA PRO A 177 3.21 17.26 -6.99
C PRO A 177 4.35 16.38 -6.48
N MET A 178 5.52 16.95 -6.16
CA MET A 178 6.70 16.21 -5.70
C MET A 178 6.70 15.91 -4.19
N ALA A 179 5.71 16.38 -3.42
CA ALA A 179 5.72 16.29 -1.95
C ALA A 179 5.94 14.85 -1.46
N HIS A 180 5.25 13.88 -2.03
CA HIS A 180 5.32 12.48 -1.60
C HIS A 180 6.65 11.82 -1.97
N LEU A 181 7.16 12.04 -3.18
CA LEU A 181 8.47 11.52 -3.60
C LEU A 181 9.60 12.16 -2.78
N ASN A 182 9.51 13.47 -2.51
CA ASN A 182 10.47 14.15 -1.64
C ASN A 182 10.41 13.64 -0.19
N ALA A 183 9.21 13.37 0.34
CA ALA A 183 9.06 12.77 1.65
C ALA A 183 9.69 11.37 1.71
N PHE A 184 9.51 10.55 0.67
CA PHE A 184 10.16 9.24 0.59
C PHE A 184 11.68 9.37 0.46
N ALA A 185 12.18 10.31 -0.34
CA ALA A 185 13.62 10.61 -0.43
C ALA A 185 14.21 11.02 0.93
N ALA A 186 13.47 11.77 1.75
CA ALA A 186 13.88 12.10 3.12
C ALA A 186 13.97 10.85 4.02
N VAL A 187 13.05 9.90 3.89
CA VAL A 187 13.11 8.60 4.59
C VAL A 187 14.37 7.82 4.19
N VAL A 188 14.66 7.72 2.90
CA VAL A 188 15.88 7.06 2.38
C VAL A 188 17.14 7.72 2.91
N SER A 189 17.18 9.05 2.90
CA SER A 189 18.31 9.85 3.43
C SER A 189 18.49 9.65 4.93
N GLY A 190 17.40 9.66 5.70
CA GLY A 190 17.42 9.40 7.14
C GLY A 190 17.94 7.99 7.46
N TYR A 191 17.51 6.98 6.71
CA TYR A 191 18.05 5.63 6.84
C TYR A 191 19.55 5.59 6.52
N ALA A 192 19.95 6.19 5.39
CA ALA A 192 21.35 6.19 4.96
C ALA A 192 22.28 6.89 5.98
N SER A 193 21.83 7.99 6.58
CA SER A 193 22.61 8.74 7.58
C SER A 193 22.80 7.98 8.90
N ASN A 194 21.86 7.10 9.25
CA ASN A 194 21.88 6.35 10.50
C ASN A 194 22.52 4.95 10.38
N ASN A 195 22.98 4.58 9.18
CA ASN A 195 23.57 3.25 8.94
C ASN A 195 24.97 3.38 8.34
N ASN A 196 25.92 2.59 8.88
CA ASN A 196 27.33 2.62 8.43
C ASN A 196 27.54 2.07 7.02
N ARG A 197 26.64 1.22 6.53
CA ARG A 197 26.69 0.59 5.19
C ARG A 197 25.29 0.50 4.62
N PRO A 198 24.70 1.64 4.21
CA PRO A 198 23.38 1.63 3.62
C PRO A 198 23.43 1.01 2.23
N HIS A 199 22.77 -0.12 2.03
CA HIS A 199 22.57 -0.76 0.73
C HIS A 199 21.11 -1.15 0.52
N LEU A 200 20.73 -1.37 -0.74
CA LEU A 200 19.35 -1.56 -1.15
C LEU A 200 18.63 -2.66 -0.36
N GLY A 201 19.24 -3.86 -0.24
CA GLY A 201 18.61 -4.99 0.45
C GLY A 201 18.30 -4.68 1.91
N ALA A 202 19.31 -4.18 2.67
CA ALA A 202 19.10 -3.82 4.08
C ALA A 202 18.08 -2.67 4.24
N PHE A 203 17.99 -1.75 3.29
CA PHE A 203 16.97 -0.72 3.29
C PHE A 203 15.55 -1.30 3.10
N LEU A 204 15.38 -2.24 2.16
CA LEU A 204 14.09 -2.88 1.92
C LEU A 204 13.63 -3.73 3.10
N GLU A 205 14.53 -4.49 3.73
CA GLU A 205 14.25 -5.22 4.97
C GLU A 205 13.85 -4.26 6.10
N TRP A 206 14.62 -3.20 6.28
CA TRP A 206 14.30 -2.17 7.27
C TRP A 206 12.94 -1.53 7.03
N LEU A 207 12.61 -1.23 5.77
CA LEU A 207 11.34 -0.61 5.37
C LEU A 207 10.14 -1.51 5.70
N GLU A 208 10.26 -2.82 5.51
CA GLU A 208 9.25 -3.81 5.85
C GLU A 208 9.00 -3.86 7.37
N PHE A 209 10.07 -3.92 8.19
CA PHE A 209 9.95 -3.84 9.64
C PHE A 209 9.45 -2.48 10.14
N ALA A 210 9.80 -1.40 9.45
CA ALA A 210 9.35 -0.05 9.79
C ALA A 210 7.86 0.11 9.58
N ASP A 211 7.34 -0.41 8.49
CA ASP A 211 5.91 -0.41 8.18
C ASP A 211 5.09 -1.22 9.20
N GLU A 212 5.54 -2.43 9.56
CA GLU A 212 4.86 -3.27 10.54
C GLU A 212 4.79 -2.66 11.95
N ARG A 213 5.79 -1.88 12.36
CA ARG A 213 5.95 -1.43 13.76
C ARG A 213 5.44 -0.04 14.06
N GLU A 214 4.94 0.73 13.10
CA GLU A 214 4.46 2.13 13.28
C GLU A 214 5.45 3.06 14.02
N ARG A 215 6.75 2.74 14.08
CA ARG A 215 7.73 3.38 14.97
C ARG A 215 8.47 4.57 14.38
N PHE A 216 8.18 4.94 13.14
CA PHE A 216 8.88 6.05 12.51
C PHE A 216 7.97 7.27 12.50
N GLU A 217 8.15 8.09 13.53
CA GLU A 217 7.75 9.49 13.48
C GLU A 217 8.60 10.15 12.38
N MET A 218 7.96 10.49 11.28
CA MET A 218 8.55 11.46 10.38
C MET A 218 8.77 12.75 11.17
N PRO A 219 9.92 13.46 10.98
CA PRO A 219 10.02 14.81 11.48
C PRO A 219 8.81 15.56 10.96
N SER A 220 8.02 16.13 11.85
CA SER A 220 6.90 16.97 11.51
C SER A 220 7.45 18.13 10.68
N THR A 221 7.33 18.06 9.37
CA THR A 221 7.37 19.27 8.55
C THR A 221 6.24 20.13 9.08
N ASN A 222 6.53 21.39 9.39
CA ASN A 222 5.50 22.33 9.81
C ASN A 222 4.34 22.23 8.82
N PRO A 223 3.12 21.92 9.30
CA PRO A 223 2.00 21.68 8.39
C PRO A 223 1.77 22.93 7.54
N GLU A 224 1.71 22.77 6.24
CA GLU A 224 1.35 23.85 5.33
C GLU A 224 -0.05 24.33 5.67
N LYS A 225 -0.23 25.65 5.82
CA LYS A 225 -1.55 26.23 6.11
C LYS A 225 -2.49 26.00 4.92
N GLY A 226 -3.69 25.53 5.20
CA GLY A 226 -4.72 25.30 4.18
C GLY A 226 -4.71 23.89 3.59
N VAL A 227 -3.89 22.98 4.09
CA VAL A 227 -3.78 21.57 3.66
C VAL A 227 -4.50 20.66 4.65
N VAL A 228 -5.25 19.67 4.15
CA VAL A 228 -5.87 18.65 4.98
C VAL A 228 -4.83 17.55 5.30
N GLN A 229 -4.46 17.45 6.57
CA GLN A 229 -3.58 16.39 7.02
C GLN A 229 -4.35 15.08 7.20
N VAL A 230 -3.87 14.00 6.55
CA VAL A 230 -4.40 12.64 6.68
C VAL A 230 -3.40 11.78 7.43
N LEU A 231 -3.82 11.20 8.55
CA LEU A 231 -2.92 10.41 9.39
C LEU A 231 -3.66 9.34 10.18
N THR A 232 -2.89 8.39 10.76
CA THR A 232 -3.48 7.43 11.69
C THR A 232 -3.76 8.09 13.04
N ILE A 233 -4.73 7.56 13.78
CA ILE A 233 -5.03 8.02 15.14
C ILE A 233 -3.80 7.89 16.05
N HIS A 234 -2.95 6.87 15.83
CA HIS A 234 -1.71 6.71 16.58
C HIS A 234 -0.72 7.86 16.33
N ALA A 235 -0.57 8.25 15.07
CA ALA A 235 0.31 9.38 14.69
C ALA A 235 -0.24 10.74 15.17
N ALA A 236 -1.54 10.84 15.45
CA ALA A 236 -2.18 12.05 15.96
C ALA A 236 -1.92 12.32 17.45
N LYS A 237 -1.28 11.38 18.17
CA LYS A 237 -1.00 11.56 19.60
C LYS A 237 -0.08 12.76 19.83
N GLY A 238 -0.54 13.71 20.65
CA GLY A 238 0.21 14.94 20.96
C GLY A 238 0.01 16.08 19.97
N LEU A 239 -0.69 15.87 18.85
CA LEU A 239 -1.05 16.89 17.88
C LEU A 239 -2.48 17.37 18.12
N GLU A 240 -2.81 18.57 17.60
CA GLU A 240 -4.15 19.18 17.71
C GLU A 240 -4.45 20.01 16.45
N TRP A 241 -5.73 20.07 16.07
CA TRP A 241 -6.23 20.82 14.91
C TRP A 241 -7.53 21.54 15.27
N ASP A 242 -7.85 22.60 14.58
CA ASP A 242 -9.13 23.30 14.77
C ASP A 242 -10.29 22.36 14.42
N ASN A 243 -10.20 21.68 13.26
CA ASN A 243 -11.23 20.77 12.77
C ASN A 243 -10.65 19.36 12.59
N VAL A 244 -11.31 18.36 13.12
CA VAL A 244 -10.91 16.94 12.99
C VAL A 244 -12.08 16.12 12.46
N CYS A 245 -11.82 15.35 11.42
CA CYS A 245 -12.71 14.30 10.96
C CYS A 245 -12.16 12.94 11.38
N VAL A 246 -12.95 12.13 12.06
CA VAL A 246 -12.67 10.71 12.32
C VAL A 246 -13.48 9.88 11.36
N ALA A 247 -12.83 9.25 10.40
CA ALA A 247 -13.49 8.54 9.33
C ALA A 247 -13.56 7.02 9.58
N ASN A 248 -14.50 6.40 8.85
CA ASN A 248 -14.70 4.95 8.81
C ASN A 248 -15.05 4.34 10.18
N LEU A 249 -15.92 5.02 10.93
CA LEU A 249 -16.51 4.51 12.16
C LEU A 249 -17.54 3.43 11.86
N VAL A 250 -17.05 2.24 11.61
CA VAL A 250 -17.81 1.04 11.22
C VAL A 250 -17.36 -0.13 12.07
N GLU A 251 -18.30 -0.93 12.58
CA GLU A 251 -17.99 -2.11 13.39
C GLU A 251 -17.11 -3.08 12.59
N GLY A 252 -16.03 -3.59 13.20
CA GLY A 252 -15.01 -4.41 12.55
C GLY A 252 -13.89 -3.63 11.84
N ASP A 253 -14.10 -2.34 11.57
CA ASP A 253 -13.03 -1.46 11.06
C ASP A 253 -12.49 -0.56 12.19
N PHE A 254 -13.37 0.15 12.91
CA PHE A 254 -13.04 0.87 14.13
C PHE A 254 -14.27 0.92 15.07
N PRO A 255 -14.29 0.11 16.16
CA PRO A 255 -13.23 -0.78 16.62
C PRO A 255 -12.96 -1.94 15.65
N GLY A 256 -11.70 -2.35 15.57
CA GLY A 256 -11.29 -3.47 14.74
C GLY A 256 -11.83 -4.80 15.27
N ASP A 257 -12.16 -5.76 14.37
CA ASP A 257 -12.68 -7.10 14.69
C ASP A 257 -11.76 -7.99 15.55
N GLY A 258 -10.62 -7.44 15.94
CA GLY A 258 -9.70 -8.19 16.78
C GLY A 258 -9.23 -9.50 16.15
N LYS A 259 -8.65 -9.44 14.94
CA LYS A 259 -7.77 -10.55 14.47
C LYS A 259 -6.70 -10.89 15.51
N GLY A 260 -6.51 -10.03 16.53
CA GLY A 260 -5.76 -10.25 17.76
C GLY A 260 -6.53 -10.92 18.90
N GLY A 261 -7.82 -11.24 18.78
CA GLY A 261 -8.63 -11.87 19.83
C GLY A 261 -8.19 -13.27 20.26
N THR A 262 -7.20 -13.84 19.56
CA THR A 262 -6.49 -15.05 19.99
C THR A 262 -5.32 -14.74 20.95
N GLY A 263 -5.06 -13.45 21.24
CA GLY A 263 -3.93 -13.03 22.05
C GLY A 263 -2.59 -13.49 21.43
N TRP A 264 -1.72 -14.08 22.25
CA TRP A 264 -0.44 -14.63 21.82
C TRP A 264 -0.53 -16.03 21.19
N LEU A 265 -1.70 -16.63 21.10
CA LEU A 265 -1.91 -17.94 20.45
C LEU A 265 -1.73 -17.88 18.93
N GLY A 266 -1.63 -16.70 18.35
CA GLY A 266 -1.31 -16.53 16.92
C GLY A 266 0.17 -16.79 16.63
N THR A 267 0.46 -17.35 15.46
CA THR A 267 1.84 -17.61 14.99
C THR A 267 2.68 -16.32 14.99
N GLY A 268 3.93 -16.42 15.42
CA GLY A 268 4.89 -15.30 15.42
C GLY A 268 4.69 -14.28 16.55
N ARG A 269 3.85 -14.56 17.53
CA ARG A 269 3.62 -13.66 18.69
C ARG A 269 4.35 -14.12 19.94
N LEU A 270 4.96 -13.18 20.65
CA LEU A 270 5.61 -13.45 21.93
C LEU A 270 4.54 -13.78 22.99
N PRO A 271 4.66 -14.91 23.73
CA PRO A 271 3.77 -15.23 24.86
C PRO A 271 3.69 -14.08 25.87
N TYR A 272 2.48 -13.78 26.34
CA TYR A 272 2.26 -12.66 27.28
C TYR A 272 3.12 -12.72 28.56
N PRO A 273 3.35 -13.88 29.16
CA PRO A 273 4.24 -13.97 30.33
C PRO A 273 5.70 -13.53 30.09
N LEU A 274 6.15 -13.53 28.83
CA LEU A 274 7.50 -13.14 28.43
C LEU A 274 7.61 -11.66 28.01
N ARG A 275 6.49 -10.93 28.00
CA ARG A 275 6.45 -9.51 27.62
C ARG A 275 6.72 -8.61 28.81
N GLY A 276 7.29 -7.43 28.55
CA GLY A 276 7.54 -6.41 29.57
C GLY A 276 6.26 -5.83 30.19
N ASP A 277 5.16 -5.80 29.42
CA ASP A 277 3.84 -5.30 29.82
C ASP A 277 2.91 -6.41 30.40
N ARG A 278 3.44 -7.59 30.72
CA ARG A 278 2.69 -8.78 31.16
C ARG A 278 1.68 -8.52 32.28
N ALA A 279 1.99 -7.59 33.18
CA ALA A 279 1.11 -7.30 34.32
C ALA A 279 -0.25 -6.69 33.92
N SER A 280 -0.36 -6.09 32.72
CA SER A 280 -1.58 -5.51 32.17
C SER A 280 -2.28 -6.41 31.17
N LEU A 281 -1.69 -7.56 30.82
CA LEU A 281 -2.22 -8.48 29.81
C LEU A 281 -3.03 -9.61 30.42
N PRO A 282 -4.04 -10.13 29.70
CA PRO A 282 -4.82 -11.29 30.14
C PRO A 282 -3.95 -12.52 30.36
N GLU A 283 -4.13 -13.21 31.46
CA GLU A 283 -3.41 -14.43 31.77
C GLU A 283 -4.20 -15.67 31.29
N TRP A 284 -3.51 -16.61 30.64
CA TRP A 284 -4.11 -17.89 30.29
C TRP A 284 -3.78 -18.94 31.35
N GLN A 285 -4.80 -19.39 32.08
CA GLN A 285 -4.72 -20.42 33.09
C GLN A 285 -4.69 -21.82 32.45
N TYR A 286 -3.57 -22.24 31.90
CA TYR A 286 -3.39 -23.54 31.21
C TYR A 286 -2.67 -24.57 32.06
N ARG A 287 -2.04 -24.18 33.18
CA ARG A 287 -1.33 -25.08 34.08
C ARG A 287 -2.30 -25.66 35.12
N GLY A 288 -2.18 -26.98 35.38
CA GLY A 288 -3.05 -27.67 36.36
C GLY A 288 -4.44 -27.99 35.82
N VAL A 289 -4.64 -28.03 34.52
CA VAL A 289 -5.90 -28.41 33.88
C VAL A 289 -5.93 -29.92 33.70
N ASP A 290 -6.88 -30.60 34.35
CA ASP A 290 -6.91 -32.06 34.47
C ASP A 290 -7.60 -32.78 33.30
N SER A 291 -8.22 -32.06 32.37
CA SER A 291 -8.95 -32.65 31.24
C SER A 291 -8.95 -31.80 29.98
N GLN A 292 -9.11 -32.44 28.81
CA GLN A 292 -9.22 -31.76 27.53
C GLN A 292 -10.40 -30.77 27.44
N PRO A 293 -11.62 -31.07 27.95
CA PRO A 293 -12.72 -30.11 28.01
C PRO A 293 -12.37 -28.87 28.84
N ALA A 294 -11.75 -29.04 30.00
CA ALA A 294 -11.34 -27.94 30.87
C ALA A 294 -10.23 -27.08 30.19
N ALA A 295 -9.29 -27.70 29.48
CA ALA A 295 -8.29 -26.98 28.70
C ALA A 295 -8.92 -26.11 27.59
N LYS A 296 -9.93 -26.66 26.89
CA LYS A 296 -10.65 -25.91 25.86
C LYS A 296 -11.45 -24.76 26.46
N GLN A 297 -12.08 -24.96 27.60
CA GLN A 297 -12.79 -23.88 28.31
C GLN A 297 -11.84 -22.77 28.74
N SER A 298 -10.73 -23.11 29.38
CA SER A 298 -9.68 -22.13 29.77
C SER A 298 -9.15 -21.33 28.57
N GLN A 299 -8.98 -21.99 27.40
CA GLN A 299 -8.58 -21.30 26.17
C GLN A 299 -9.64 -20.31 25.68
N GLU A 300 -10.91 -20.68 25.70
CA GLU A 300 -12.01 -19.79 25.29
C GLU A 300 -12.19 -18.60 26.26
N GLU A 301 -11.97 -18.82 27.55
CA GLU A 301 -11.95 -17.76 28.56
C GLU A 301 -10.81 -16.78 28.31
N PHE A 302 -9.61 -17.28 28.01
CA PHE A 302 -8.47 -16.45 27.64
C PHE A 302 -8.74 -15.65 26.36
N LYS A 303 -9.31 -16.26 25.32
CA LYS A 303 -9.66 -15.55 24.07
C LYS A 303 -10.68 -14.43 24.33
N ARG A 304 -11.67 -14.67 25.19
CA ARG A 304 -12.65 -13.64 25.59
C ARG A 304 -11.97 -12.48 26.32
N ALA A 305 -11.09 -12.78 27.27
CA ALA A 305 -10.32 -11.78 27.99
C ALA A 305 -9.39 -10.99 27.07
N ALA A 306 -8.71 -11.65 26.12
CA ALA A 306 -7.85 -11.01 25.13
C ALA A 306 -8.64 -10.08 24.18
N LYS A 307 -9.85 -10.49 23.78
CA LYS A 307 -10.75 -9.66 22.99
C LYS A 307 -11.25 -8.44 23.75
N ALA A 308 -11.60 -8.61 25.02
CA ALA A 308 -12.03 -7.51 25.89
C ALA A 308 -10.87 -6.50 26.10
N HIS A 309 -9.67 -7.00 26.36
CA HIS A 309 -8.48 -6.15 26.49
C HIS A 309 -8.20 -5.36 25.20
N GLN A 310 -8.32 -5.99 24.04
CA GLN A 310 -8.15 -5.31 22.76
C GLN A 310 -9.20 -4.22 22.55
N LEU A 311 -10.44 -4.46 22.94
CA LEU A 311 -11.49 -3.44 22.85
C LEU A 311 -11.17 -2.22 23.73
N LEU A 312 -10.57 -2.43 24.91
CA LEU A 312 -10.11 -1.32 25.77
C LEU A 312 -9.03 -0.49 25.08
N GLU A 313 -8.11 -1.11 24.32
CA GLU A 313 -7.13 -0.37 23.52
C GLU A 313 -7.81 0.44 22.40
N GLU A 314 -8.85 -0.10 21.74
CA GLU A 314 -9.61 0.65 20.75
C GLU A 314 -10.37 1.83 21.41
N PHE A 315 -10.86 1.72 22.66
CA PHE A 315 -11.42 2.83 23.43
C PHE A 315 -10.38 3.92 23.74
N ARG A 316 -9.15 3.53 24.03
CA ARG A 316 -8.05 4.52 24.21
C ARG A 316 -7.75 5.25 22.91
N LEU A 317 -7.80 4.56 21.77
CA LEU A 317 -7.59 5.17 20.49
C LEU A 317 -8.69 6.15 20.10
N ILE A 318 -9.97 5.79 20.28
CA ILE A 318 -11.05 6.75 19.99
C ILE A 318 -10.98 7.96 20.92
N TYR A 319 -10.62 7.77 22.20
CA TYR A 319 -10.38 8.87 23.13
C TYR A 319 -9.28 9.83 22.61
N VAL A 320 -8.17 9.29 22.10
CA VAL A 320 -7.13 10.12 21.46
C VAL A 320 -7.73 10.90 20.29
N ALA A 321 -8.48 10.25 19.41
CA ALA A 321 -9.03 10.91 18.22
C ALA A 321 -10.00 12.05 18.55
N VAL A 322 -10.94 11.81 19.45
CA VAL A 322 -11.99 12.80 19.81
C VAL A 322 -11.47 13.94 20.69
N THR A 323 -10.27 13.81 21.23
CA THR A 323 -9.60 14.88 22.01
C THR A 323 -8.61 15.70 21.17
N ARG A 324 -8.53 15.49 19.85
CA ARG A 324 -7.63 16.26 18.97
C ARG A 324 -8.24 17.55 18.43
N PRO A 325 -9.58 17.68 18.23
CA PRO A 325 -10.16 18.93 17.75
C PRO A 325 -10.14 20.03 18.82
N LYS A 326 -9.86 21.25 18.38
CA LYS A 326 -9.99 22.47 19.18
C LYS A 326 -11.38 23.11 19.03
N ALA A 327 -11.99 23.01 17.85
CA ALA A 327 -13.26 23.64 17.54
C ALA A 327 -14.33 22.64 17.08
N GLU A 328 -14.05 21.85 16.03
CA GLU A 328 -15.07 21.00 15.41
C GLU A 328 -14.63 19.54 15.28
N LEU A 329 -15.55 18.61 15.57
CA LEU A 329 -15.39 17.19 15.40
C LEU A 329 -16.45 16.65 14.44
N LEU A 330 -15.99 16.04 13.34
CA LEU A 330 -16.84 15.30 12.42
C LEU A 330 -16.59 13.80 12.59
N LEU A 331 -17.63 13.03 12.90
CA LEU A 331 -17.60 11.58 12.96
C LEU A 331 -18.32 11.01 11.74
N SER A 332 -17.68 10.10 10.99
CA SER A 332 -18.27 9.54 9.78
C SER A 332 -18.08 8.02 9.64
N GLY A 333 -19.08 7.37 9.06
CA GLY A 333 -19.10 5.95 8.71
C GLY A 333 -19.80 5.76 7.37
N SER A 334 -19.85 4.52 6.87
CA SER A 334 -20.60 4.19 5.66
C SER A 334 -21.17 2.79 5.72
N TYR A 335 -22.40 2.62 5.25
CA TYR A 335 -23.06 1.30 5.18
C TYR A 335 -22.43 0.38 4.12
N TRP A 336 -21.88 0.96 3.06
CA TRP A 336 -21.41 0.20 1.92
C TRP A 336 -19.93 0.47 1.62
N LYS A 337 -19.26 -0.54 1.12
CA LYS A 337 -17.96 -0.46 0.42
C LYS A 337 -17.97 -1.40 -0.79
N PRO A 338 -17.13 -1.19 -1.80
CA PRO A 338 -17.03 -2.11 -2.94
C PRO A 338 -16.84 -3.57 -2.49
N GLY A 339 -17.58 -4.49 -3.11
CA GLY A 339 -17.50 -5.93 -2.85
C GLY A 339 -18.28 -6.44 -1.63
N ASN A 340 -18.94 -5.59 -0.85
CA ASN A 340 -19.78 -6.03 0.26
C ASN A 340 -21.18 -6.43 -0.22
N LYS A 341 -21.62 -7.64 0.14
CA LYS A 341 -22.99 -8.13 -0.15
C LYS A 341 -24.05 -7.70 0.87
N LYS A 342 -23.61 -7.28 2.06
CA LYS A 342 -24.48 -6.81 3.14
C LYS A 342 -24.02 -5.44 3.62
N PRO A 343 -24.93 -4.59 4.10
CA PRO A 343 -24.57 -3.34 4.71
C PRO A 343 -23.69 -3.58 5.95
N ARG A 344 -22.80 -2.65 6.22
CA ARG A 344 -21.97 -2.64 7.41
C ARG A 344 -22.72 -1.99 8.57
N GLU A 345 -22.43 -2.42 9.77
CA GLU A 345 -22.99 -1.84 10.98
C GLU A 345 -22.22 -0.60 11.41
N ALA A 346 -22.92 0.40 11.92
CA ALA A 346 -22.29 1.57 12.50
C ALA A 346 -21.40 1.17 13.69
N SER A 347 -20.27 1.81 13.83
CA SER A 347 -19.37 1.63 14.98
C SER A 347 -20.10 1.89 16.29
N ARG A 348 -19.87 1.05 17.30
CA ARG A 348 -20.34 1.32 18.67
C ARG A 348 -19.88 2.67 19.22
N PHE A 349 -18.72 3.18 18.77
CA PHE A 349 -18.24 4.51 19.14
C PHE A 349 -19.14 5.62 18.56
N LEU A 350 -19.61 5.44 17.33
CA LEU A 350 -20.55 6.37 16.71
C LEU A 350 -21.93 6.29 17.39
N LEU A 351 -22.41 5.08 17.70
CA LEU A 351 -23.67 4.88 18.42
C LEU A 351 -23.61 5.51 19.82
N THR A 352 -22.51 5.28 20.56
CA THR A 352 -22.33 5.92 21.89
C THR A 352 -22.27 7.44 21.80
N ALA A 353 -21.67 8.00 20.74
CA ALA A 353 -21.67 9.45 20.54
C ALA A 353 -23.08 10.01 20.32
N LEU A 354 -23.99 9.31 19.64
CA LEU A 354 -25.38 9.70 19.42
C LEU A 354 -26.24 9.69 20.70
N GLU A 355 -25.81 8.97 21.74
CA GLU A 355 -26.46 8.95 23.05
C GLU A 355 -26.17 10.21 23.88
N LEU A 356 -25.20 11.04 23.45
CA LEU A 356 -24.87 12.27 24.16
C LEU A 356 -26.00 13.33 24.01
N GLU A 357 -26.30 14.01 25.09
CA GLU A 357 -27.34 15.03 25.13
C GLU A 357 -27.21 16.11 24.03
N VAL A 358 -25.95 16.45 23.68
CA VAL A 358 -25.62 17.45 22.66
C VAL A 358 -25.98 17.00 21.24
N LEU A 359 -26.15 15.69 21.01
CA LEU A 359 -26.46 15.08 19.71
C LEU A 359 -27.86 14.43 19.65
N LYS A 360 -28.73 14.68 20.61
CA LYS A 360 -30.06 14.06 20.72
C LYS A 360 -30.96 14.20 19.50
N ASP A 361 -30.76 15.27 18.72
CA ASP A 361 -31.52 15.55 17.49
C ASP A 361 -30.83 15.01 16.22
N VAL A 362 -29.70 14.32 16.37
CA VAL A 362 -28.96 13.71 15.26
C VAL A 362 -29.28 12.23 15.19
N ALA A 363 -29.70 11.76 14.02
CA ALA A 363 -29.92 10.35 13.74
C ALA A 363 -29.03 9.86 12.61
N LEU A 364 -28.71 8.57 12.60
CA LEU A 364 -28.08 7.96 11.45
C LEU A 364 -29.07 7.96 10.27
N PRO A 365 -28.62 8.25 9.04
CA PRO A 365 -29.47 8.15 7.88
C PRO A 365 -29.99 6.72 7.72
N GLU A 366 -31.26 6.59 7.31
CA GLU A 366 -31.84 5.29 7.01
C GLU A 366 -31.10 4.62 5.83
N LEU A 367 -31.04 3.29 5.87
CA LEU A 367 -30.48 2.52 4.77
C LEU A 367 -31.43 2.60 3.57
N ALA A 368 -31.07 3.39 2.56
CA ALA A 368 -31.94 3.65 1.41
C ALA A 368 -32.07 2.47 0.44
N GLN A 369 -31.19 1.47 0.52
CA GLN A 369 -31.15 0.35 -0.41
C GLN A 369 -30.68 -0.94 0.27
N ASP A 370 -31.40 -2.04 0.02
CA ASP A 370 -31.02 -3.40 0.49
C ASP A 370 -29.84 -4.02 -0.29
N ARG A 371 -29.51 -3.47 -1.44
CA ARG A 371 -28.38 -3.93 -2.28
C ARG A 371 -27.31 -2.87 -2.34
N ASN A 372 -26.06 -3.33 -2.43
CA ASN A 372 -24.91 -2.44 -2.52
C ASN A 372 -24.97 -1.57 -3.79
N PRO A 373 -25.18 -0.26 -3.66
CA PRO A 373 -25.25 0.64 -4.82
C PRO A 373 -23.93 0.74 -5.59
N LEU A 374 -22.81 0.37 -4.95
CA LEU A 374 -21.48 0.39 -5.57
C LEU A 374 -21.22 -0.83 -6.47
N GLU A 375 -22.01 -1.91 -6.34
CA GLU A 375 -21.94 -3.07 -7.25
C GLU A 375 -22.52 -2.79 -8.63
N ALA A 376 -23.52 -1.91 -8.74
CA ALA A 376 -24.12 -1.52 -10.01
C ALA A 376 -23.17 -0.68 -10.89
N ALA A 377 -22.12 -0.14 -10.30
CA ALA A 377 -21.10 0.64 -10.99
C ALA A 377 -19.88 -0.23 -11.37
N LEU A 378 -20.10 -1.35 -12.09
CA LEU A 378 -19.01 -2.00 -12.81
C LEU A 378 -18.47 -0.99 -13.82
N LYS A 379 -17.44 -0.28 -13.43
CA LYS A 379 -16.67 0.54 -14.34
C LYS A 379 -15.89 -0.42 -15.25
N PHE A 380 -16.26 -0.43 -16.53
CA PHE A 380 -15.41 -1.02 -17.56
C PHE A 380 -14.21 -0.09 -17.72
N GLU A 381 -13.08 -0.49 -17.19
CA GLU A 381 -11.82 0.20 -17.43
C GLU A 381 -11.08 -0.50 -18.57
N SER A 382 -10.53 0.29 -19.50
CA SER A 382 -9.69 -0.26 -20.55
C SER A 382 -8.35 -0.75 -19.95
N TRP A 383 -7.95 -1.95 -20.33
CA TRP A 383 -6.67 -2.52 -19.95
C TRP A 383 -5.71 -2.51 -21.16
N PRO A 384 -4.47 -2.06 -21.03
CA PRO A 384 -3.88 -1.39 -19.86
C PRO A 384 -4.50 -0.01 -19.59
N LEU A 385 -4.43 0.43 -18.33
CA LEU A 385 -4.98 1.72 -17.90
C LEU A 385 -4.41 2.87 -18.74
N ASP A 386 -5.26 3.82 -19.12
CA ASP A 386 -4.82 5.07 -19.71
C ASP A 386 -4.36 6.04 -18.61
N PRO A 387 -3.05 6.36 -18.53
CA PRO A 387 -2.52 7.20 -17.45
C PRO A 387 -3.07 8.63 -17.47
N LEU A 388 -3.48 9.13 -18.63
CA LEU A 388 -4.00 10.49 -18.78
C LEU A 388 -5.51 10.60 -18.53
N GLY A 389 -6.28 9.55 -18.87
CA GLY A 389 -7.74 9.60 -18.94
C GLY A 389 -8.25 10.63 -19.97
N GLU A 390 -9.52 10.54 -20.33
CA GLU A 390 -10.11 11.42 -21.36
C GLU A 390 -10.03 12.90 -21.00
N ARG A 391 -10.21 13.24 -19.72
CA ARG A 391 -10.29 14.64 -19.24
C ARG A 391 -8.99 15.42 -19.40
N HIS A 392 -7.84 14.77 -19.32
CA HIS A 392 -6.52 15.42 -19.40
C HIS A 392 -5.86 15.23 -20.77
N ARG A 393 -6.32 14.26 -21.54
CA ARG A 393 -5.76 13.94 -22.85
C ARG A 393 -5.74 15.16 -23.77
N SER A 394 -6.85 15.88 -23.90
CA SER A 394 -6.96 17.06 -24.77
C SER A 394 -5.99 18.18 -24.36
N VAL A 395 -5.77 18.37 -23.06
CA VAL A 395 -4.84 19.38 -22.54
C VAL A 395 -3.38 19.01 -22.87
N VAL A 396 -3.01 17.74 -22.66
CA VAL A 396 -1.67 17.24 -22.94
C VAL A 396 -1.40 17.19 -24.45
N GLU A 397 -2.38 16.79 -25.25
CA GLU A 397 -2.26 16.79 -26.71
C GLU A 397 -2.09 18.22 -27.27
N ALA A 398 -2.87 19.17 -26.76
CA ALA A 398 -2.70 20.57 -27.14
C ALA A 398 -1.33 21.16 -26.72
N ALA A 399 -0.81 20.77 -25.57
CA ALA A 399 0.53 21.16 -25.14
C ALA A 399 1.63 20.53 -26.03
N ARG A 400 1.49 19.23 -26.34
CA ARG A 400 2.38 18.54 -27.30
C ARG A 400 2.41 19.24 -28.65
N ASP A 401 1.25 19.55 -29.21
CA ASP A 401 1.13 20.11 -30.54
C ASP A 401 1.76 21.52 -30.60
N ARG A 402 1.58 22.34 -29.55
CA ARG A 402 2.27 23.64 -29.42
C ARG A 402 3.78 23.48 -29.36
N THR A 403 4.28 22.47 -28.63
CA THR A 403 5.71 22.22 -28.51
C THR A 403 6.30 21.78 -29.83
N LEU A 404 5.62 20.87 -30.56
CA LEU A 404 6.08 20.42 -31.88
C LEU A 404 6.10 21.57 -32.89
N SER A 405 5.07 22.40 -32.93
CA SER A 405 5.05 23.59 -33.78
C SER A 405 6.20 24.56 -33.45
N ALA A 406 6.48 24.82 -32.17
CA ALA A 406 7.59 25.66 -31.78
C ALA A 406 8.96 25.07 -32.16
N ILE A 407 9.12 23.76 -32.17
CA ILE A 407 10.34 23.06 -32.62
C ILE A 407 10.51 23.23 -34.16
N GLU A 408 9.41 23.08 -34.91
CA GLU A 408 9.39 23.27 -36.35
C GLU A 408 9.78 24.72 -36.72
N ASP A 409 9.14 25.70 -36.04
CA ASP A 409 9.46 27.14 -36.24
C ASP A 409 10.91 27.47 -35.92
N MET A 410 11.52 26.83 -34.92
CA MET A 410 12.94 27.00 -34.57
C MET A 410 13.89 26.33 -35.58
N ALA A 411 13.43 25.29 -36.26
CA ALA A 411 14.25 24.62 -37.31
C ALA A 411 14.25 25.36 -38.64
N GLU A 412 13.30 26.28 -38.85
CA GLU A 412 13.22 27.14 -40.05
C GLU A 412 14.00 28.46 -39.90
N LEU A 413 14.49 28.78 -38.70
CA LEU A 413 15.34 29.93 -38.37
C LEU A 413 16.82 29.56 -38.45
#